data_932b24f82736f1d210c31fab7240ffcd
#
_entry.id   932b24f82736f1d210c31fab7240ffcd
#
_cell.length_a   1.000
_cell.length_b   1.000
_cell.length_c   1.000
_cell.angle_alpha   90.00
_cell.angle_beta   90.00
_cell.angle_gamma   90.00
#
_symmetry.space_group_name_H-M   'P 1'
#
loop_
_entity.id
_entity.type
_entity.pdbx_description
1 polymer ?
#
loop_
_entity_poly.entity_id
_entity_poly.type
_entity_poly.pdbx_seq_one_letter_code
_entity_poly.pdbx_strand_id
1 'polypeptide(L)'
;MPEAGVKVITAFDPPGSPARVDRPDGETAARGLFRVGAVQMRFDADPEAHRRALAGGVRAAAGAGATLVCLPELTLSPYFAVSEAGPGDGTARPEVLVDGPTHRFAAACAAETGAFVHASLYEAPDRGTDGSGLGFNTAICVAPDGSLVARTRKLHIPVTAGYHEDRWFIPGDSGFPVVDIAGVATGFPTCWDQWFPELARAYSLAGAEVLVYPTAIGSEPDHPDFDTQPLWEQVIRANGIANGMFMVAINRTGTEGPLTFYGSSFISDPYGRVLVQAPRAEPAVLVADLDLDQRCDWLTLFPFLSTRRPDQYGPLTRPNR
;
A
#
# COMPACT_ATOMS: atom_id res chain seq x y z
N MET A 1 22.73 12.23 -21.08
CA MET A 1 22.99 12.68 -19.70
C MET A 1 22.44 11.60 -18.79
N PRO A 2 23.18 11.07 -17.81
CA PRO A 2 22.56 10.16 -16.85
C PRO A 2 21.44 10.93 -16.16
N GLU A 3 20.21 10.36 -16.16
CA GLU A 3 19.11 10.86 -15.34
C GLU A 3 19.63 10.99 -13.91
N ALA A 4 19.41 12.14 -13.28
CA ALA A 4 19.74 12.32 -11.88
C ALA A 4 18.99 11.23 -11.11
N GLY A 5 19.73 10.23 -10.60
CA GLY A 5 19.15 9.02 -10.04
C GLY A 5 18.25 9.38 -8.85
N VAL A 6 17.06 8.80 -8.81
CA VAL A 6 16.17 8.88 -7.66
C VAL A 6 16.93 8.42 -6.41
N LYS A 7 16.83 9.18 -5.31
CA LYS A 7 17.51 8.87 -4.04
C LYS A 7 17.02 7.53 -3.50
N VAL A 8 17.93 6.57 -3.32
CA VAL A 8 17.63 5.30 -2.64
C VAL A 8 17.99 5.44 -1.17
N ILE A 9 17.04 5.13 -0.29
CA ILE A 9 17.20 5.17 1.17
C ILE A 9 16.98 3.75 1.68
N THR A 10 17.97 3.21 2.36
CA THR A 10 17.99 1.81 2.77
C THR A 10 18.02 1.63 4.29
N ALA A 11 17.37 0.59 4.77
CA ALA A 11 17.44 0.09 6.14
C ALA A 11 17.72 -1.41 6.08
N PHE A 12 18.97 -1.74 5.88
CA PHE A 12 19.47 -3.12 6.03
C PHE A 12 19.88 -3.34 7.49
N ASP A 13 19.85 -4.56 7.97
CA ASP A 13 20.06 -4.91 9.38
C ASP A 13 19.00 -4.25 10.30
N PRO A 14 17.72 -4.67 10.22
CA PRO A 14 16.66 -4.07 11.02
C PRO A 14 16.98 -4.22 12.52
N PRO A 15 16.50 -3.29 13.36
CA PRO A 15 16.66 -3.41 14.81
C PRO A 15 16.10 -4.77 15.26
N GLY A 16 16.91 -5.55 15.99
CA GLY A 16 16.50 -6.86 16.47
C GLY A 16 15.19 -6.85 17.26
N SER A 17 14.57 -8.00 17.39
CA SER A 17 13.38 -8.17 18.21
C SER A 17 13.72 -7.89 19.69
N PRO A 18 13.07 -6.88 20.33
CA PRO A 18 13.27 -6.59 21.75
C PRO A 18 12.68 -7.67 22.67
N ALA A 19 11.86 -8.54 22.11
CA ALA A 19 11.10 -9.55 22.82
C ALA A 19 11.30 -10.94 22.21
N ARG A 20 12.54 -11.26 21.81
CA ARG A 20 12.84 -12.58 21.22
C ARG A 20 12.44 -13.69 22.18
N VAL A 21 11.56 -14.56 21.72
CA VAL A 21 11.01 -15.66 22.51
C VAL A 21 11.65 -16.96 22.06
N ASP A 22 12.12 -17.78 23.03
CA ASP A 22 12.51 -19.15 22.75
C ASP A 22 11.28 -19.94 22.30
N ARG A 23 11.31 -20.48 21.09
CA ARG A 23 10.20 -21.25 20.54
C ARG A 23 10.18 -22.65 21.13
N PRO A 24 9.03 -23.11 21.70
CA PRO A 24 8.96 -24.36 22.43
C PRO A 24 9.29 -25.63 21.61
N ASP A 25 9.19 -25.54 20.30
CA ASP A 25 9.17 -26.71 19.40
C ASP A 25 10.51 -27.00 18.73
N GLY A 26 11.61 -26.37 19.17
CA GLY A 26 12.91 -26.52 18.51
C GLY A 26 12.96 -25.98 17.09
N GLU A 27 11.92 -25.36 16.60
CA GLU A 27 11.89 -24.56 15.38
C GLU A 27 12.65 -23.25 15.58
N THR A 28 13.93 -23.38 15.87
CA THR A 28 14.84 -22.24 15.99
C THR A 28 15.33 -21.72 14.63
N ALA A 29 14.80 -22.23 13.54
CA ALA A 29 15.09 -21.68 12.23
C ALA A 29 14.44 -20.29 12.15
N ALA A 30 15.27 -19.24 12.23
CA ALA A 30 14.84 -17.89 11.92
C ALA A 30 14.15 -17.89 10.55
N ARG A 31 12.96 -17.28 10.44
CA ARG A 31 12.24 -17.15 9.16
C ARG A 31 13.03 -16.32 8.15
N GLY A 32 14.06 -15.63 8.63
CA GLY A 32 14.93 -14.81 7.81
C GLY A 32 14.38 -13.40 7.56
N LEU A 33 15.05 -12.73 6.65
CA LEU A 33 14.72 -11.37 6.26
C LEU A 33 13.92 -11.37 4.95
N PHE A 34 12.87 -10.56 4.90
CA PHE A 34 12.15 -10.26 3.67
C PHE A 34 12.42 -8.83 3.26
N ARG A 35 13.01 -8.62 2.09
CA ARG A 35 13.36 -7.28 1.61
C ARG A 35 12.25 -6.70 0.77
N VAL A 36 11.71 -5.54 1.19
CA VAL A 36 10.65 -4.81 0.49
C VAL A 36 11.13 -3.44 0.05
N GLY A 37 10.70 -3.04 -1.16
CA GLY A 37 10.92 -1.72 -1.73
C GLY A 37 9.62 -0.92 -1.83
N ALA A 38 9.69 0.40 -1.66
CA ALA A 38 8.60 1.34 -1.85
C ALA A 38 9.08 2.54 -2.68
N VAL A 39 8.34 2.89 -3.73
CA VAL A 39 8.71 3.95 -4.68
C VAL A 39 7.79 5.14 -4.47
N GLN A 40 8.27 6.18 -3.80
CA GLN A 40 7.59 7.47 -3.73
C GLN A 40 7.90 8.27 -4.98
N MET A 41 6.86 8.71 -5.72
CA MET A 41 7.04 9.40 -6.99
C MET A 41 6.06 10.58 -7.12
N ARG A 42 6.48 11.60 -7.88
CA ARG A 42 5.59 12.64 -8.38
C ARG A 42 4.95 12.16 -9.68
N PHE A 43 3.69 12.49 -9.88
CA PHE A 43 3.06 12.29 -11.18
C PHE A 43 3.70 13.21 -12.23
N ASP A 44 3.97 12.67 -13.41
CA ASP A 44 4.39 13.42 -14.58
C ASP A 44 3.30 13.34 -15.66
N ALA A 45 2.92 14.50 -16.22
CA ALA A 45 1.89 14.58 -17.25
C ALA A 45 2.31 13.96 -18.59
N ASP A 46 3.61 13.80 -18.86
CA ASP A 46 4.11 12.96 -19.96
C ASP A 46 4.02 11.47 -19.53
N PRO A 47 3.12 10.68 -20.12
CA PRO A 47 2.93 9.29 -19.73
C PRO A 47 4.19 8.42 -19.87
N GLU A 48 5.01 8.70 -20.86
CA GLU A 48 6.24 7.93 -21.08
C GLU A 48 7.33 8.33 -20.10
N ALA A 49 7.46 9.62 -19.75
CA ALA A 49 8.35 10.09 -18.70
C ALA A 49 7.93 9.49 -17.34
N HIS A 50 6.62 9.49 -17.04
CA HIS A 50 6.09 8.90 -15.82
C HIS A 50 6.39 7.41 -15.70
N ARG A 51 6.11 6.64 -16.77
CA ARG A 51 6.45 5.20 -16.82
C ARG A 51 7.93 4.95 -16.65
N ARG A 52 8.79 5.73 -17.33
CA ARG A 52 10.27 5.59 -17.18
C ARG A 52 10.71 5.86 -15.76
N ALA A 53 10.17 6.88 -15.10
CA ALA A 53 10.51 7.23 -13.72
C ALA A 53 10.11 6.12 -12.75
N LEU A 54 8.87 5.60 -12.86
CA LEU A 54 8.39 4.47 -12.04
C LEU A 54 9.21 3.21 -12.27
N ALA A 55 9.46 2.84 -13.53
CA ALA A 55 10.28 1.67 -13.86
C ALA A 55 11.72 1.83 -13.36
N GLY A 56 12.28 3.05 -13.41
CA GLY A 56 13.57 3.40 -12.81
C GLY A 56 13.58 3.15 -11.30
N GLY A 57 12.51 3.55 -10.61
CA GLY A 57 12.31 3.29 -9.17
C GLY A 57 12.25 1.79 -8.87
N VAL A 58 11.49 1.02 -9.67
CA VAL A 58 11.40 -0.45 -9.52
C VAL A 58 12.78 -1.09 -9.70
N ARG A 59 13.51 -0.73 -10.77
CA ARG A 59 14.89 -1.23 -11.00
C ARG A 59 15.82 -0.89 -9.84
N ALA A 60 15.73 0.33 -9.29
CA ALA A 60 16.57 0.74 -8.17
C ALA A 60 16.28 -0.06 -6.90
N ALA A 61 15.00 -0.30 -6.58
CA ALA A 61 14.61 -1.12 -5.44
C ALA A 61 15.02 -2.59 -5.60
N ALA A 62 14.76 -3.18 -6.77
CA ALA A 62 15.16 -4.56 -7.08
C ALA A 62 16.68 -4.71 -7.14
N GLY A 63 17.40 -3.73 -7.69
CA GLY A 63 18.86 -3.68 -7.69
C GLY A 63 19.47 -3.62 -6.28
N ALA A 64 18.73 -3.07 -5.31
CA ALA A 64 19.07 -3.13 -3.88
C ALA A 64 18.60 -4.45 -3.21
N GLY A 65 18.05 -5.39 -3.97
CA GLY A 65 17.66 -6.73 -3.54
C GLY A 65 16.21 -6.86 -3.06
N ALA A 66 15.33 -5.90 -3.32
CA ALA A 66 13.92 -6.00 -2.95
C ALA A 66 13.23 -7.17 -3.68
N THR A 67 12.58 -8.04 -2.93
CA THR A 67 11.75 -9.16 -3.44
C THR A 67 10.36 -8.68 -3.88
N LEU A 68 9.80 -7.71 -3.15
CA LEU A 68 8.54 -7.03 -3.47
C LEU A 68 8.82 -5.54 -3.63
N VAL A 69 8.35 -4.94 -4.72
CA VAL A 69 8.43 -3.48 -4.95
C VAL A 69 7.02 -2.91 -5.06
N CYS A 70 6.75 -1.87 -4.27
CA CYS A 70 5.42 -1.28 -4.11
C CYS A 70 5.37 0.14 -4.70
N LEU A 71 4.32 0.42 -5.48
CA LEU A 71 4.07 1.68 -6.17
C LEU A 71 2.89 2.44 -5.55
N PRO A 72 2.77 3.78 -5.78
CA PRO A 72 1.68 4.58 -5.23
C PRO A 72 0.31 4.22 -5.79
N GLU A 73 -0.74 4.66 -5.11
CA GLU A 73 -2.14 4.56 -5.54
C GLU A 73 -2.35 5.20 -6.92
N LEU A 74 -3.21 4.58 -7.77
CA LEU A 74 -3.48 4.98 -9.16
C LEU A 74 -2.18 5.20 -9.94
N THR A 75 -1.34 4.17 -9.95
CA THR A 75 0.07 4.20 -10.31
C THR A 75 0.39 4.94 -11.62
N LEU A 76 -0.38 4.72 -12.70
CA LEU A 76 -0.14 5.33 -14.01
C LEU A 76 -1.00 6.55 -14.31
N SER A 77 -1.88 6.95 -13.41
CA SER A 77 -2.84 8.05 -13.60
C SER A 77 -2.51 9.24 -12.70
N PRO A 78 -2.91 10.48 -13.08
CA PRO A 78 -3.04 11.53 -12.10
C PRO A 78 -4.06 11.12 -11.03
N TYR A 79 -4.04 11.79 -9.89
CA TYR A 79 -5.11 11.62 -8.91
C TYR A 79 -6.34 12.44 -9.34
N PHE A 80 -7.14 11.86 -10.20
CA PHE A 80 -8.27 12.52 -10.86
C PHE A 80 -9.46 12.78 -9.93
N ALA A 81 -9.53 12.14 -8.76
CA ALA A 81 -10.62 12.31 -7.79
C ALA A 81 -10.56 13.65 -7.02
N VAL A 82 -9.71 14.57 -7.43
CA VAL A 82 -9.69 15.96 -6.92
C VAL A 82 -10.93 16.77 -7.33
N SER A 83 -11.68 16.28 -8.30
CA SER A 83 -12.82 16.96 -8.93
C SER A 83 -14.13 16.21 -8.68
N GLU A 84 -15.23 16.95 -8.49
CA GLU A 84 -16.58 16.39 -8.42
C GLU A 84 -17.18 16.03 -9.79
N ALA A 85 -16.47 16.32 -10.89
CA ALA A 85 -16.99 16.11 -12.25
C ALA A 85 -17.35 14.67 -12.57
N GLY A 86 -16.70 13.72 -11.88
CA GLY A 86 -16.93 12.29 -12.08
C GLY A 86 -16.39 11.76 -13.41
N PRO A 87 -16.75 10.53 -13.82
CA PRO A 87 -16.14 9.82 -14.96
C PRO A 87 -16.34 10.50 -16.33
N GLY A 88 -17.19 11.50 -16.40
CA GLY A 88 -17.51 12.22 -17.66
C GLY A 88 -16.51 13.33 -18.05
N ASP A 89 -15.57 13.70 -17.19
CA ASP A 89 -14.66 14.82 -17.43
C ASP A 89 -13.45 14.48 -18.35
N GLY A 90 -13.26 13.21 -18.67
CA GLY A 90 -12.19 12.72 -19.54
C GLY A 90 -10.81 12.65 -18.90
N THR A 91 -10.66 12.98 -17.60
CA THR A 91 -9.37 12.96 -16.88
C THR A 91 -8.89 11.55 -16.55
N ALA A 92 -9.79 10.58 -16.48
CA ALA A 92 -9.46 9.20 -16.21
C ALA A 92 -10.30 8.23 -17.03
N ARG A 93 -9.73 7.07 -17.32
CA ARG A 93 -10.42 5.96 -17.97
C ARG A 93 -10.18 4.68 -17.18
N PRO A 94 -11.26 3.91 -16.90
CA PRO A 94 -11.10 2.61 -16.26
C PRO A 94 -10.35 1.65 -17.18
N GLU A 95 -9.53 0.82 -16.57
CA GLU A 95 -8.74 -0.21 -17.24
C GLU A 95 -9.41 -1.58 -17.06
N VAL A 96 -9.36 -2.42 -18.09
CA VAL A 96 -9.68 -3.83 -17.91
C VAL A 96 -8.54 -4.52 -17.15
N LEU A 97 -8.86 -5.33 -16.21
CA LEU A 97 -7.94 -6.24 -15.54
C LEU A 97 -8.28 -7.65 -16.09
N VAL A 98 -7.43 -8.42 -16.69
CA VAL A 98 -5.98 -8.45 -16.89
C VAL A 98 -5.66 -7.79 -18.25
N ASP A 99 -4.37 -7.57 -18.54
CA ASP A 99 -3.86 -6.98 -19.79
C ASP A 99 -4.18 -5.49 -20.04
N GLY A 100 -4.70 -4.78 -19.03
CA GLY A 100 -4.76 -3.33 -19.03
C GLY A 100 -3.37 -2.68 -18.92
N PRO A 101 -3.27 -1.36 -19.16
CA PRO A 101 -2.00 -0.63 -19.14
C PRO A 101 -1.18 -0.82 -17.86
N THR A 102 -1.83 -0.74 -16.69
CA THR A 102 -1.14 -0.87 -15.38
C THR A 102 -0.67 -2.30 -15.14
N HIS A 103 -1.49 -3.33 -15.47
CA HIS A 103 -1.06 -4.71 -15.36
C HIS A 103 0.15 -5.00 -16.26
N ARG A 104 0.10 -4.59 -17.54
CA ARG A 104 1.23 -4.77 -18.48
C ARG A 104 2.49 -4.05 -18.02
N PHE A 105 2.36 -2.86 -17.44
CA PHE A 105 3.48 -2.12 -16.89
C PHE A 105 4.13 -2.87 -15.71
N ALA A 106 3.31 -3.32 -14.75
CA ALA A 106 3.78 -4.08 -13.60
C ALA A 106 4.44 -5.41 -14.03
N ALA A 107 3.83 -6.13 -14.99
CA ALA A 107 4.36 -7.38 -15.52
C ALA A 107 5.70 -7.19 -16.23
N ALA A 108 5.84 -6.12 -17.02
CA ALA A 108 7.11 -5.79 -17.67
C ALA A 108 8.22 -5.48 -16.65
N CYS A 109 7.90 -4.69 -15.61
CA CYS A 109 8.84 -4.41 -14.53
C CYS A 109 9.21 -5.66 -13.73
N ALA A 110 8.24 -6.53 -13.42
CA ALA A 110 8.46 -7.77 -12.69
C ALA A 110 9.35 -8.74 -13.48
N ALA A 111 9.07 -8.93 -14.76
CA ALA A 111 9.88 -9.78 -15.65
C ALA A 111 11.32 -9.26 -15.81
N GLU A 112 11.48 -7.93 -15.93
CA GLU A 112 12.81 -7.30 -16.07
C GLU A 112 13.67 -7.48 -14.81
N THR A 113 13.04 -7.36 -13.62
CA THR A 113 13.77 -7.26 -12.36
C THR A 113 13.80 -8.55 -11.53
N GLY A 114 12.92 -9.50 -11.83
CA GLY A 114 12.74 -10.71 -11.02
C GLY A 114 12.03 -10.46 -9.67
N ALA A 115 11.55 -9.25 -9.42
CA ALA A 115 10.81 -8.90 -8.21
C ALA A 115 9.30 -8.99 -8.45
N PHE A 116 8.53 -9.24 -7.39
CA PHE A 116 7.08 -8.98 -7.39
C PHE A 116 6.84 -7.48 -7.45
N VAL A 117 5.89 -7.03 -8.28
CA VAL A 117 5.56 -5.61 -8.43
C VAL A 117 4.12 -5.37 -8.07
N HIS A 118 3.90 -4.58 -7.01
CA HIS A 118 2.60 -4.08 -6.63
C HIS A 118 2.34 -2.74 -7.32
N ALA A 119 1.12 -2.57 -7.85
CA ALA A 119 0.62 -1.35 -8.47
C ALA A 119 -0.87 -1.16 -8.15
N SER A 120 -1.42 0.01 -8.47
CA SER A 120 -2.83 0.32 -8.27
C SER A 120 -3.41 0.99 -9.51
N LEU A 121 -4.70 0.76 -9.78
CA LEU A 121 -5.39 1.23 -10.99
C LEU A 121 -6.85 1.55 -10.75
N TYR A 122 -7.43 2.33 -11.67
CA TYR A 122 -8.87 2.46 -11.84
C TYR A 122 -9.36 1.27 -12.67
N GLU A 123 -9.89 0.26 -12.00
CA GLU A 123 -10.42 -0.94 -12.63
C GLU A 123 -11.82 -0.69 -13.21
N ALA A 124 -12.04 -1.13 -14.44
CA ALA A 124 -13.34 -1.07 -15.07
C ALA A 124 -14.39 -1.91 -14.30
N PRO A 125 -15.67 -1.47 -14.28
CA PRO A 125 -16.73 -2.25 -13.64
C PRO A 125 -16.89 -3.61 -14.32
N ASP A 126 -17.23 -4.61 -13.54
CA ASP A 126 -17.60 -5.90 -14.07
C ASP A 126 -18.90 -5.78 -14.91
N ARG A 127 -19.09 -6.64 -15.93
CA ARG A 127 -20.34 -6.69 -16.68
C ARG A 127 -21.50 -6.99 -15.74
N GLY A 128 -22.46 -6.07 -15.63
CA GLY A 128 -23.65 -6.24 -14.80
C GLY A 128 -23.55 -5.58 -13.42
N THR A 129 -22.53 -4.74 -13.17
CA THR A 129 -22.53 -3.84 -12.02
C THR A 129 -23.72 -2.88 -12.08
N ASP A 130 -24.01 -2.22 -10.97
CA ASP A 130 -25.19 -1.43 -10.61
C ASP A 130 -25.73 -0.41 -11.65
N GLY A 131 -25.09 -0.29 -12.80
CA GLY A 131 -25.45 0.64 -13.87
C GLY A 131 -24.96 2.06 -13.64
N SER A 132 -24.20 2.34 -12.59
CA SER A 132 -23.64 3.67 -12.29
C SER A 132 -22.57 4.09 -13.28
N GLY A 133 -21.89 3.12 -13.93
CA GLY A 133 -20.72 3.35 -14.76
C GLY A 133 -19.43 3.57 -13.96
N LEU A 134 -19.50 3.53 -12.62
CA LEU A 134 -18.35 3.63 -11.74
C LEU A 134 -17.58 2.31 -11.71
N GLY A 135 -16.26 2.39 -11.50
CA GLY A 135 -15.41 1.20 -11.37
C GLY A 135 -14.86 1.04 -9.96
N PHE A 136 -13.68 0.47 -9.85
CA PHE A 136 -13.04 0.18 -8.57
C PHE A 136 -11.64 0.79 -8.49
N ASN A 137 -11.27 1.25 -7.32
CA ASN A 137 -9.88 1.53 -7.00
C ASN A 137 -9.23 0.22 -6.55
N THR A 138 -8.31 -0.31 -7.35
CA THR A 138 -7.83 -1.70 -7.19
C THR A 138 -6.31 -1.74 -7.05
N ALA A 139 -5.84 -2.39 -6.01
CA ALA A 139 -4.45 -2.79 -5.85
C ALA A 139 -4.22 -4.17 -6.49
N ILE A 140 -3.11 -4.31 -7.20
CA ILE A 140 -2.67 -5.57 -7.81
C ILE A 140 -1.23 -5.89 -7.41
N CYS A 141 -0.89 -7.17 -7.42
CA CYS A 141 0.49 -7.60 -7.37
C CYS A 141 0.75 -8.60 -8.51
N VAL A 142 1.86 -8.42 -9.20
CA VAL A 142 2.26 -9.23 -10.36
C VAL A 142 3.59 -9.92 -10.06
N ALA A 143 3.64 -11.22 -10.30
CA ALA A 143 4.83 -12.03 -10.10
C ALA A 143 5.85 -11.87 -11.26
N PRO A 144 7.10 -12.32 -11.08
CA PRO A 144 8.14 -12.24 -12.12
C PRO A 144 7.79 -12.94 -13.44
N ASP A 145 6.92 -13.94 -13.41
CA ASP A 145 6.43 -14.63 -14.61
C ASP A 145 5.27 -13.89 -15.32
N GLY A 146 4.87 -12.72 -14.81
CA GLY A 146 3.78 -11.91 -15.33
C GLY A 146 2.41 -12.29 -14.81
N SER A 147 2.28 -13.31 -13.97
CA SER A 147 1.00 -13.71 -13.40
C SER A 147 0.48 -12.71 -12.37
N LEU A 148 -0.85 -12.46 -12.40
CA LEU A 148 -1.54 -11.67 -11.39
C LEU A 148 -1.73 -12.52 -10.12
N VAL A 149 -1.02 -12.17 -9.03
CA VAL A 149 -1.07 -12.92 -7.77
C VAL A 149 -1.96 -12.27 -6.72
N ALA A 150 -2.24 -10.99 -6.82
CA ALA A 150 -3.17 -10.29 -5.95
C ALA A 150 -4.06 -9.32 -6.72
N ARG A 151 -5.32 -9.23 -6.30
CA ARG A 151 -6.30 -8.21 -6.69
C ARG A 151 -7.12 -7.86 -5.47
N THR A 152 -7.04 -6.61 -5.03
CA THR A 152 -7.78 -6.11 -3.86
C THR A 152 -8.46 -4.80 -4.23
N ARG A 153 -9.77 -4.75 -4.21
CA ARG A 153 -10.57 -3.56 -4.43
C ARG A 153 -10.68 -2.77 -3.12
N LYS A 154 -10.36 -1.48 -3.16
CA LYS A 154 -10.45 -0.55 -2.02
C LYS A 154 -11.82 -0.63 -1.36
N LEU A 155 -11.84 -0.95 -0.08
CA LEU A 155 -13.09 -1.23 0.62
C LEU A 155 -13.81 0.07 1.05
N HIS A 156 -13.04 1.04 1.53
CA HIS A 156 -13.58 2.30 2.04
C HIS A 156 -13.26 3.44 1.06
N ILE A 157 -14.29 4.17 0.64
CA ILE A 157 -14.19 5.25 -0.36
C ILE A 157 -14.32 6.60 0.34
N PRO A 158 -13.31 7.49 0.24
CA PRO A 158 -13.38 8.84 0.81
C PRO A 158 -14.35 9.74 0.04
N VAL A 159 -14.97 10.69 0.77
CA VAL A 159 -15.98 11.63 0.26
C VAL A 159 -15.73 13.06 0.75
N THR A 160 -14.46 13.43 0.97
CA THR A 160 -14.08 14.73 1.51
C THR A 160 -13.55 15.67 0.42
N ALA A 161 -13.45 16.96 0.72
CA ALA A 161 -12.94 17.98 -0.22
C ALA A 161 -11.56 17.58 -0.79
N GLY A 162 -11.42 17.61 -2.10
CA GLY A 162 -10.22 17.16 -2.81
C GLY A 162 -10.07 15.63 -2.95
N TYR A 163 -10.94 14.84 -2.32
CA TYR A 163 -10.95 13.38 -2.35
C TYR A 163 -12.36 12.86 -2.68
N HIS A 164 -12.87 13.23 -3.86
CA HIS A 164 -14.22 12.89 -4.34
C HIS A 164 -14.24 11.51 -5.00
N GLU A 165 -13.71 10.49 -4.30
CA GLU A 165 -13.57 9.14 -4.88
C GLU A 165 -14.92 8.45 -5.11
N ASP A 166 -15.96 8.83 -4.36
CA ASP A 166 -17.35 8.37 -4.56
C ASP A 166 -17.94 8.72 -5.94
N ARG A 167 -17.33 9.65 -6.66
CA ARG A 167 -17.70 10.00 -8.03
C ARG A 167 -17.12 9.06 -9.08
N TRP A 168 -16.15 8.22 -8.69
CA TRP A 168 -15.37 7.37 -9.59
C TRP A 168 -15.47 5.90 -9.23
N PHE A 169 -15.55 5.60 -7.93
CA PHE A 169 -15.43 4.24 -7.43
C PHE A 169 -16.61 3.84 -6.58
N ILE A 170 -17.00 2.57 -6.72
CA ILE A 170 -17.86 1.88 -5.77
C ILE A 170 -17.00 1.15 -4.74
N PRO A 171 -17.51 0.94 -3.50
CA PRO A 171 -16.83 0.15 -2.49
C PRO A 171 -16.45 -1.24 -2.99
N GLY A 172 -15.25 -1.69 -2.60
CA GLY A 172 -14.73 -2.99 -3.00
C GLY A 172 -15.48 -4.16 -2.38
N ASP A 173 -15.40 -5.30 -3.03
CA ASP A 173 -16.07 -6.55 -2.66
C ASP A 173 -15.11 -7.73 -2.47
N SER A 174 -13.79 -7.47 -2.49
CA SER A 174 -12.75 -8.50 -2.39
C SER A 174 -12.59 -9.11 -1.01
N GLY A 175 -13.22 -8.53 0.03
CA GLY A 175 -12.94 -8.88 1.42
C GLY A 175 -11.52 -8.51 1.84
N PHE A 176 -10.82 -9.42 2.51
CA PHE A 176 -9.49 -9.21 3.06
C PHE A 176 -8.49 -10.26 2.53
N PRO A 177 -8.19 -10.25 1.21
CA PRO A 177 -7.36 -11.29 0.62
C PRO A 177 -5.92 -11.21 1.12
N VAL A 178 -5.40 -12.34 1.58
CA VAL A 178 -4.00 -12.52 1.95
C VAL A 178 -3.38 -13.49 0.95
N VAL A 179 -2.26 -13.08 0.37
CA VAL A 179 -1.56 -13.86 -0.67
C VAL A 179 -0.12 -14.12 -0.24
N ASP A 180 0.43 -15.23 -0.70
CA ASP A 180 1.84 -15.55 -0.50
C ASP A 180 2.71 -14.78 -1.49
N ILE A 181 3.64 -13.98 -0.96
CA ILE A 181 4.67 -13.31 -1.74
C ILE A 181 6.03 -13.85 -1.30
N ALA A 182 6.54 -14.80 -2.04
CA ALA A 182 7.83 -15.45 -1.74
C ALA A 182 7.93 -15.96 -0.28
N GLY A 183 6.88 -16.61 0.21
CA GLY A 183 6.81 -17.19 1.57
C GLY A 183 6.34 -16.21 2.64
N VAL A 184 5.87 -15.00 2.28
CA VAL A 184 5.39 -13.98 3.22
C VAL A 184 3.92 -13.67 2.95
N ALA A 185 3.07 -13.88 3.96
CA ALA A 185 1.64 -13.61 3.90
C ALA A 185 1.38 -12.09 3.85
N THR A 186 0.95 -11.59 2.69
CA THR A 186 0.85 -10.15 2.41
C THR A 186 -0.57 -9.76 2.02
N GLY A 187 -1.06 -8.64 2.56
CA GLY A 187 -2.30 -7.98 2.17
C GLY A 187 -2.04 -6.64 1.49
N PHE A 188 -2.96 -6.26 0.58
CA PHE A 188 -2.84 -5.05 -0.23
C PHE A 188 -4.09 -4.16 -0.12
N PRO A 189 -4.46 -3.68 1.09
CA PRO A 189 -5.47 -2.62 1.22
C PRO A 189 -4.98 -1.29 0.62
N THR A 190 -5.88 -0.33 0.41
CA THR A 190 -5.54 0.91 -0.31
C THR A 190 -5.92 2.16 0.48
N CYS A 191 -4.99 3.09 0.65
CA CYS A 191 -5.16 4.48 1.08
C CYS A 191 -6.15 4.65 2.25
N TRP A 192 -7.39 5.10 1.98
CA TRP A 192 -8.42 5.36 3.00
C TRP A 192 -8.69 4.18 3.94
N ASP A 193 -8.46 2.94 3.49
CA ASP A 193 -8.55 1.72 4.30
C ASP A 193 -7.66 1.76 5.55
N GLN A 194 -6.59 2.56 5.53
CA GLN A 194 -5.63 2.70 6.63
C GLN A 194 -6.24 3.30 7.91
N TRP A 195 -7.36 4.05 7.78
CA TRP A 195 -8.03 4.70 8.89
C TRP A 195 -8.94 3.77 9.69
N PHE A 196 -9.21 2.56 9.18
CA PHE A 196 -10.14 1.59 9.76
C PHE A 196 -9.39 0.46 10.50
N PRO A 197 -9.33 0.49 11.85
CA PRO A 197 -8.66 -0.55 12.63
C PRO A 197 -9.25 -1.95 12.40
N GLU A 198 -10.54 -2.03 12.07
CA GLU A 198 -11.24 -3.27 11.75
C GLU A 198 -10.61 -3.99 10.55
N LEU A 199 -10.21 -3.21 9.53
CA LEU A 199 -9.58 -3.75 8.33
C LEU A 199 -8.22 -4.38 8.66
N ALA A 200 -7.34 -3.66 9.35
CA ALA A 200 -6.04 -4.18 9.74
C ALA A 200 -6.18 -5.42 10.64
N ARG A 201 -7.19 -5.42 11.55
CA ARG A 201 -7.51 -6.58 12.38
C ARG A 201 -7.97 -7.77 11.56
N ALA A 202 -8.82 -7.57 10.57
CA ALA A 202 -9.31 -8.64 9.69
C ALA A 202 -8.15 -9.29 8.92
N TYR A 203 -7.25 -8.50 8.33
CA TYR A 203 -6.05 -9.01 7.66
C TYR A 203 -5.14 -9.81 8.60
N SER A 204 -4.89 -9.30 9.80
CA SER A 204 -4.05 -10.01 10.77
C SER A 204 -4.66 -11.35 11.20
N LEU A 205 -5.99 -11.40 11.38
CA LEU A 205 -6.72 -12.64 11.68
C LEU A 205 -6.71 -13.63 10.50
N ALA A 206 -6.65 -13.12 9.27
CA ALA A 206 -6.47 -13.94 8.07
C ALA A 206 -5.01 -14.38 7.87
N GLY A 207 -4.09 -14.00 8.77
CA GLY A 207 -2.70 -14.44 8.76
C GLY A 207 -1.72 -13.49 8.10
N ALA A 208 -2.14 -12.29 7.66
CA ALA A 208 -1.23 -11.33 7.06
C ALA A 208 -0.09 -10.95 8.03
N GLU A 209 1.12 -10.85 7.49
CA GLU A 209 2.33 -10.43 8.19
C GLU A 209 2.75 -9.03 7.75
N VAL A 210 2.49 -8.71 6.48
CA VAL A 210 2.77 -7.41 5.87
C VAL A 210 1.49 -6.83 5.29
N LEU A 211 1.22 -5.55 5.56
CA LEU A 211 0.21 -4.77 4.84
C LEU A 211 0.87 -3.68 4.01
N VAL A 212 0.46 -3.60 2.75
CA VAL A 212 0.91 -2.60 1.79
C VAL A 212 -0.23 -1.64 1.52
N TYR A 213 -0.02 -0.35 1.78
CA TYR A 213 -0.98 0.72 1.52
C TYR A 213 -0.45 1.65 0.42
N PRO A 214 -0.82 1.44 -0.86
CA PRO A 214 -0.66 2.47 -1.86
C PRO A 214 -1.56 3.65 -1.50
N THR A 215 -1.01 4.87 -1.51
CA THR A 215 -1.74 6.05 -1.10
C THR A 215 -1.56 7.22 -2.07
N ALA A 216 -2.55 8.11 -2.08
CA ALA A 216 -2.52 9.44 -2.66
C ALA A 216 -3.15 10.38 -1.62
N ILE A 217 -2.38 10.75 -0.60
CA ILE A 217 -2.84 11.56 0.53
C ILE A 217 -1.92 12.78 0.72
N GLY A 218 -2.51 13.93 1.02
CA GLY A 218 -1.81 15.21 1.09
C GLY A 218 -2.54 16.23 1.92
N SER A 219 -2.48 17.49 1.47
CA SER A 219 -3.13 18.63 2.12
C SER A 219 -4.65 18.47 2.19
N GLU A 220 -5.23 19.16 3.17
CA GLU A 220 -6.68 19.27 3.32
C GLU A 220 -7.14 20.60 2.71
N PRO A 221 -7.80 20.64 1.52
CA PRO A 221 -8.13 21.90 0.84
C PRO A 221 -8.97 22.85 1.68
N ASP A 222 -9.91 22.33 2.49
CA ASP A 222 -10.77 23.14 3.36
C ASP A 222 -10.09 23.54 4.68
N HIS A 223 -8.92 22.97 4.98
CA HIS A 223 -8.16 23.20 6.20
C HIS A 223 -6.66 23.31 5.90
N PRO A 224 -6.22 24.33 5.11
CA PRO A 224 -4.85 24.39 4.57
C PRO A 224 -3.75 24.51 5.63
N ASP A 225 -4.09 24.97 6.83
CA ASP A 225 -3.15 25.08 7.96
C ASP A 225 -3.06 23.80 8.81
N PHE A 226 -3.86 22.76 8.48
CA PHE A 226 -3.87 21.53 9.24
C PHE A 226 -3.02 20.45 8.57
N ASP A 227 -1.85 20.17 9.15
CA ASP A 227 -0.96 19.11 8.68
C ASP A 227 -1.42 17.74 9.20
N THR A 228 -2.04 16.94 8.34
CA THR A 228 -2.55 15.60 8.68
C THR A 228 -1.51 14.49 8.54
N GLN A 229 -0.30 14.78 8.02
CA GLN A 229 0.74 13.75 7.85
C GLN A 229 1.12 13.01 9.15
N PRO A 230 1.29 13.69 10.29
CA PRO A 230 1.63 12.98 11.54
C PRO A 230 0.53 12.02 12.00
N LEU A 231 -0.75 12.35 11.74
CA LEU A 231 -1.88 11.49 12.09
C LEU A 231 -1.92 10.26 11.19
N TRP A 232 -1.67 10.45 9.90
CA TRP A 232 -1.58 9.37 8.92
C TRP A 232 -0.50 8.36 9.27
N GLU A 233 0.70 8.82 9.60
CA GLU A 233 1.79 7.95 10.04
C GLU A 233 1.43 7.21 11.33
N GLN A 234 0.89 7.91 12.33
CA GLN A 234 0.56 7.34 13.62
C GLN A 234 -0.51 6.24 13.52
N VAL A 235 -1.59 6.46 12.75
CA VAL A 235 -2.67 5.47 12.64
C VAL A 235 -2.19 4.18 11.97
N ILE A 236 -1.37 4.28 10.93
CA ILE A 236 -0.81 3.10 10.26
C ILE A 236 0.12 2.33 11.22
N ARG A 237 1.02 3.01 11.90
CA ARG A 237 1.91 2.41 12.89
C ARG A 237 1.14 1.77 14.05
N ALA A 238 0.12 2.44 14.56
CA ALA A 238 -0.75 1.91 15.61
C ALA A 238 -1.48 0.63 15.17
N ASN A 239 -1.97 0.60 13.93
CA ASN A 239 -2.55 -0.60 13.34
C ASN A 239 -1.53 -1.74 13.23
N GLY A 240 -0.28 -1.45 12.87
CA GLY A 240 0.81 -2.41 12.85
C GLY A 240 1.08 -3.01 14.24
N ILE A 241 1.24 -2.14 15.25
CA ILE A 241 1.48 -2.55 16.65
C ILE A 241 0.35 -3.44 17.17
N ALA A 242 -0.92 -2.98 17.05
CA ALA A 242 -2.08 -3.69 17.60
C ALA A 242 -2.35 -5.03 16.92
N ASN A 243 -1.77 -5.27 15.75
CA ASN A 243 -1.99 -6.47 14.93
C ASN A 243 -0.72 -7.28 14.68
N GLY A 244 0.44 -6.82 15.15
CA GLY A 244 1.72 -7.49 14.99
C GLY A 244 2.14 -7.57 13.52
N MET A 245 1.99 -6.53 12.73
CA MET A 245 2.28 -6.54 11.30
C MET A 245 3.30 -5.49 10.90
N PHE A 246 4.07 -5.79 9.86
CA PHE A 246 4.85 -4.81 9.13
C PHE A 246 3.92 -3.96 8.27
N MET A 247 4.19 -2.65 8.22
CA MET A 247 3.41 -1.70 7.43
C MET A 247 4.29 -1.06 6.36
N VAL A 248 3.84 -1.10 5.11
CA VAL A 248 4.49 -0.48 3.95
C VAL A 248 3.53 0.55 3.39
N ALA A 249 3.77 1.82 3.69
CA ALA A 249 2.93 2.93 3.26
C ALA A 249 3.64 3.70 2.14
N ILE A 250 3.05 3.71 0.95
CA ILE A 250 3.63 4.33 -0.23
C ILE A 250 2.74 5.48 -0.67
N ASN A 251 3.25 6.70 -0.61
CA ASN A 251 2.53 7.90 -1.00
C ASN A 251 3.12 8.53 -2.26
N ARG A 252 2.32 9.40 -2.88
CA ARG A 252 2.77 10.34 -3.90
C ARG A 252 3.48 11.53 -3.26
N THR A 253 4.16 12.33 -4.10
CA THR A 253 4.64 13.66 -3.77
C THR A 253 4.31 14.63 -4.91
N GLY A 254 4.38 15.93 -4.66
CA GLY A 254 4.05 16.97 -5.63
C GLY A 254 2.60 17.46 -5.52
N THR A 255 2.20 18.33 -6.46
CA THR A 255 0.88 18.98 -6.45
C THR A 255 0.08 18.56 -7.67
N GLU A 256 -1.16 18.15 -7.45
CA GLU A 256 -2.13 17.82 -8.50
C GLU A 256 -3.45 18.53 -8.17
N GLY A 257 -3.83 19.51 -9.00
CA GLY A 257 -4.98 20.37 -8.72
C GLY A 257 -4.86 21.09 -7.37
N PRO A 258 -5.87 20.99 -6.49
CA PRO A 258 -5.86 21.63 -5.17
C PRO A 258 -5.04 20.88 -4.12
N LEU A 259 -4.59 19.65 -4.40
CA LEU A 259 -3.90 18.80 -3.44
C LEU A 259 -2.38 18.91 -3.58
N THR A 260 -1.69 19.05 -2.46
CA THR A 260 -0.24 18.83 -2.36
C THR A 260 0.00 17.58 -1.54
N PHE A 261 0.45 16.52 -2.20
CA PHE A 261 0.77 15.25 -1.56
C PHE A 261 2.03 15.38 -0.72
N TYR A 262 1.95 14.96 0.54
CA TYR A 262 3.04 15.19 1.50
C TYR A 262 4.11 14.09 1.52
N GLY A 263 4.11 13.18 0.54
CA GLY A 263 5.13 12.13 0.47
C GLY A 263 5.23 11.33 1.77
N SER A 264 6.37 11.39 2.42
CA SER A 264 6.60 10.75 3.72
C SER A 264 6.34 9.24 3.74
N SER A 265 6.42 8.57 2.58
CA SER A 265 6.32 7.10 2.51
C SER A 265 7.22 6.46 3.54
N PHE A 266 6.78 5.38 4.17
CA PHE A 266 7.57 4.73 5.20
C PHE A 266 7.32 3.22 5.27
N ILE A 267 8.26 2.53 5.92
CA ILE A 267 8.15 1.13 6.27
C ILE A 267 8.35 1.02 7.77
N SER A 268 7.45 0.34 8.49
CA SER A 268 7.55 0.13 9.92
C SER A 268 7.41 -1.33 10.31
N ASP A 269 8.01 -1.69 11.44
CA ASP A 269 7.96 -3.02 12.01
C ASP A 269 6.76 -3.23 12.96
N PRO A 270 6.52 -4.46 13.46
CA PRO A 270 5.42 -4.78 14.37
C PRO A 270 5.47 -4.05 15.72
N TYR A 271 6.59 -3.46 16.07
CA TYR A 271 6.73 -2.63 17.28
C TYR A 271 6.45 -1.14 17.00
N GLY A 272 6.08 -0.80 15.75
CA GLY A 272 5.81 0.55 15.30
C GLY A 272 7.05 1.42 15.09
N ARG A 273 8.26 0.83 15.05
CA ARG A 273 9.48 1.55 14.72
C ARG A 273 9.53 1.79 13.21
N VAL A 274 9.75 3.03 12.81
CA VAL A 274 9.97 3.37 11.40
C VAL A 274 11.37 2.91 11.02
N LEU A 275 11.46 1.94 10.13
CA LEU A 275 12.73 1.40 9.63
C LEU A 275 13.36 2.35 8.61
N VAL A 276 12.55 2.89 7.71
CA VAL A 276 12.96 3.84 6.67
C VAL A 276 11.81 4.76 6.32
N GLN A 277 12.13 6.03 6.02
CA GLN A 277 11.15 7.04 5.63
C GLN A 277 11.67 7.94 4.52
N ALA A 278 10.79 8.27 3.57
CA ALA A 278 11.05 9.20 2.49
C ALA A 278 10.87 10.67 2.93
N PRO A 279 11.54 11.61 2.26
CA PRO A 279 11.26 13.04 2.46
C PRO A 279 9.85 13.40 2.00
N ARG A 280 9.34 14.55 2.46
CA ARG A 280 7.96 14.98 2.14
C ARG A 280 7.78 15.37 0.68
N ALA A 281 8.72 16.07 0.08
CA ALA A 281 8.52 16.75 -1.20
C ALA A 281 9.27 16.12 -2.38
N GLU A 282 10.16 15.16 -2.12
CA GLU A 282 11.07 14.63 -3.13
C GLU A 282 10.72 13.18 -3.48
N PRO A 283 10.87 12.79 -4.74
CA PRO A 283 10.87 11.38 -5.12
C PRO A 283 11.96 10.60 -4.39
N ALA A 284 11.64 9.39 -3.95
CA ALA A 284 12.58 8.51 -3.26
C ALA A 284 12.22 7.04 -3.46
N VAL A 285 13.23 6.18 -3.38
CA VAL A 285 13.07 4.73 -3.31
C VAL A 285 13.50 4.29 -1.92
N LEU A 286 12.61 3.66 -1.19
CA LEU A 286 12.87 3.07 0.11
C LEU A 286 13.13 1.57 -0.06
N VAL A 287 14.10 1.03 0.67
CA VAL A 287 14.31 -0.42 0.73
C VAL A 287 14.64 -0.81 2.17
N ALA A 288 13.89 -1.76 2.71
CA ALA A 288 14.09 -2.24 4.08
C ALA A 288 14.05 -3.76 4.17
N ASP A 289 14.84 -4.30 5.10
CA ASP A 289 14.75 -5.67 5.55
C ASP A 289 13.71 -5.78 6.67
N LEU A 290 12.79 -6.74 6.54
CA LEU A 290 11.79 -7.10 7.54
C LEU A 290 12.24 -8.39 8.23
N ASP A 291 12.55 -8.33 9.51
CA ASP A 291 12.82 -9.52 10.34
C ASP A 291 11.50 -10.21 10.68
N LEU A 292 11.13 -11.24 9.91
CA LEU A 292 9.83 -11.89 9.99
C LEU A 292 9.57 -12.57 11.35
N ASP A 293 10.59 -12.82 12.15
CA ASP A 293 10.43 -13.36 13.50
C ASP A 293 9.75 -12.38 14.46
N GLN A 294 9.88 -11.06 14.21
CA GLN A 294 9.33 -10.01 15.09
C GLN A 294 7.82 -10.11 15.29
N ARG A 295 7.07 -10.53 14.26
CA ARG A 295 5.62 -10.75 14.40
C ARG A 295 5.31 -11.84 15.43
N CYS A 296 5.99 -12.98 15.34
CA CYS A 296 5.78 -14.07 16.25
C CYS A 296 6.18 -13.69 17.68
N ASP A 297 7.35 -13.07 17.84
CA ASP A 297 7.86 -12.62 19.14
C ASP A 297 6.88 -11.63 19.80
N TRP A 298 6.40 -10.64 19.06
CA TRP A 298 5.47 -9.63 19.56
C TRP A 298 4.13 -10.22 19.99
N LEU A 299 3.52 -11.06 19.13
CA LEU A 299 2.23 -11.69 19.42
C LEU A 299 2.31 -12.81 20.47
N THR A 300 3.50 -13.35 20.73
CA THR A 300 3.72 -14.28 21.85
C THR A 300 3.81 -13.52 23.16
N LEU A 301 4.54 -12.40 23.18
CA LEU A 301 4.65 -11.55 24.38
C LEU A 301 3.31 -10.88 24.73
N PHE A 302 2.59 -10.38 23.71
CA PHE A 302 1.29 -9.76 23.87
C PHE A 302 0.26 -10.46 22.97
N PRO A 303 -0.44 -11.49 23.47
CA PRO A 303 -1.30 -12.35 22.64
C PRO A 303 -2.65 -11.68 22.31
N PHE A 304 -2.64 -10.52 21.69
CA PHE A 304 -3.82 -9.69 21.36
C PHE A 304 -4.88 -10.48 20.59
N LEU A 305 -4.46 -11.35 19.68
CA LEU A 305 -5.39 -12.03 18.79
C LEU A 305 -6.17 -13.13 19.53
N SER A 306 -5.53 -13.85 20.48
CA SER A 306 -6.19 -14.92 21.26
C SER A 306 -7.01 -14.40 22.43
N THR A 307 -6.71 -13.21 22.94
CA THR A 307 -7.43 -12.60 24.10
C THR A 307 -8.58 -11.69 23.68
N ARG A 308 -8.93 -11.66 22.40
CA ARG A 308 -10.10 -10.90 21.87
C ARG A 308 -11.40 -11.41 22.48
N ARG A 309 -12.38 -10.52 22.50
CA ARG A 309 -13.76 -10.81 22.96
C ARG A 309 -14.76 -10.64 21.81
N PRO A 310 -14.73 -11.54 20.77
CA PRO A 310 -15.64 -11.43 19.62
C PRO A 310 -17.11 -11.42 20.00
N ASP A 311 -17.46 -12.06 21.13
CA ASP A 311 -18.79 -12.05 21.72
C ASP A 311 -19.31 -10.66 22.08
N GLN A 312 -18.40 -9.66 22.25
CA GLN A 312 -18.73 -8.27 22.59
C GLN A 312 -18.69 -7.33 21.38
N TYR A 313 -18.21 -7.77 20.22
CA TYR A 313 -17.99 -6.91 19.05
C TYR A 313 -19.19 -6.78 18.12
N GLY A 314 -20.34 -7.35 18.48
CA GLY A 314 -21.59 -7.21 17.71
C GLY A 314 -21.97 -5.77 17.31
N PRO A 315 -21.75 -4.74 18.15
CA PRO A 315 -22.00 -3.35 17.76
C PRO A 315 -21.18 -2.86 16.56
N LEU A 316 -19.96 -3.39 16.33
CA LEU A 316 -19.09 -2.99 15.21
C LEU A 316 -19.64 -3.37 13.84
N THR A 317 -20.57 -4.34 13.79
CA THR A 317 -21.17 -4.81 12.54
C THR A 317 -22.53 -4.19 12.24
N ARG A 318 -22.96 -3.21 13.04
CA ARG A 318 -24.24 -2.52 12.85
C ARG A 318 -24.01 -1.22 12.10
N PRO A 319 -24.90 -0.85 11.16
CA PRO A 319 -24.86 0.46 10.54
C PRO A 319 -24.87 1.59 11.58
N ASN A 320 -24.18 2.67 11.31
CA ASN A 320 -24.29 3.90 12.09
C ASN A 320 -25.76 4.37 12.08
N ARG A 321 -26.23 4.87 13.22
CA ARG A 321 -27.57 5.42 13.35
C ARG A 321 -27.65 6.82 12.76
#